data_a2e59870ee1bed259f7541b8403318b5
#
_entry.id   a2e59870ee1bed259f7541b8403318b5
#
_cell.length_a   1.000
_cell.length_b   1.000
_cell.length_c   1.000
_cell.angle_alpha   90.00
_cell.angle_beta   90.00
_cell.angle_gamma   90.00
#
_symmetry.space_group_name_H-M   'P 1'
#
loop_
_entity.id
_entity.type
_entity.pdbx_description
1 polymer ?
#
loop_
_entity_poly.entity_id
_entity_poly.type
_entity_poly.pdbx_seq_one_letter_code
_entity_poly.pdbx_strand_id
1 'polypeptide(L)'
;LGRDKGGADYEGLKEDISRLMGGVVEITFTDTKETFIGSLIHNAYREETTQRYVIVFDEKMRKLYDAGYTHVDWEQRMKLKDNSLAKFLHGFYATHAAPLRYKVETIKELSGSTTERLTDFRKALRIALEKLKGVGAITSWAIDPKSDLVTVRRKGSVSQQRHLESKQEAKASAEFADNRSGT
;
A
#
# COMPACT_ATOMS: atom_id res chain seq x y z
N LEU A 1 8.54 9.65 -12.58
CA LEU A 1 7.07 9.78 -12.56
C LEU A 1 6.41 9.43 -13.89
N GLY A 2 7.17 9.09 -14.96
CA GLY A 2 6.64 8.70 -16.27
C GLY A 2 5.90 9.80 -17.03
N ARG A 3 6.14 11.05 -16.68
CA ARG A 3 5.64 12.22 -17.41
C ARG A 3 6.66 12.67 -18.45
N ASP A 4 6.19 13.12 -19.61
CA ASP A 4 7.03 13.73 -20.62
C ASP A 4 7.60 15.06 -20.14
N LYS A 5 8.74 15.50 -20.73
CA LYS A 5 9.44 16.72 -20.30
C LYS A 5 8.85 17.97 -21.00
N GLY A 6 7.53 18.15 -20.92
CA GLY A 6 6.84 19.32 -21.50
C GLY A 6 6.52 20.40 -20.45
N GLY A 7 6.33 21.64 -20.87
CA GLY A 7 6.01 22.77 -19.97
C GLY A 7 4.73 22.52 -19.15
N ALA A 8 3.70 21.93 -19.74
CA ALA A 8 2.46 21.54 -19.05
C ALA A 8 2.66 20.52 -17.93
N ASP A 9 3.63 19.61 -18.08
CA ASP A 9 3.96 18.62 -17.05
C ASP A 9 4.67 19.21 -15.85
N TYR A 10 5.45 20.28 -16.04
CA TYR A 10 6.09 21.00 -14.94
C TYR A 10 5.06 21.79 -14.11
N GLU A 11 4.09 22.45 -14.74
CA GLU A 11 3.01 23.12 -14.02
C GLU A 11 2.14 22.12 -13.26
N GLY A 12 1.77 21.00 -13.86
CA GLY A 12 1.05 19.92 -13.18
C GLY A 12 1.83 19.34 -12.00
N LEU A 13 3.16 19.18 -12.10
CA LEU A 13 3.98 18.75 -10.99
C LEU A 13 4.01 19.78 -9.85
N LYS A 14 4.10 21.06 -10.17
CA LYS A 14 4.05 22.17 -9.21
C LYS A 14 2.72 22.18 -8.46
N GLU A 15 1.60 22.02 -9.18
CA GLU A 15 0.28 21.91 -8.58
C GLU A 15 0.15 20.73 -7.65
N ASP A 16 0.63 19.54 -8.06
CA ASP A 16 0.62 18.34 -7.23
C ASP A 16 1.45 18.52 -5.95
N ILE A 17 2.64 19.13 -6.05
CA ILE A 17 3.47 19.46 -4.88
C ILE A 17 2.71 20.45 -3.97
N SER A 18 2.09 21.50 -4.54
CA SER A 18 1.33 22.49 -3.78
C SER A 18 0.14 21.87 -3.05
N ARG A 19 -0.58 20.94 -3.68
CA ARG A 19 -1.67 20.18 -3.04
C ARG A 19 -1.16 19.32 -1.88
N LEU A 20 -0.02 18.65 -2.04
CA LEU A 20 0.58 17.84 -0.97
C LEU A 20 1.08 18.71 0.19
N MET A 21 1.57 19.91 -0.09
CA MET A 21 1.98 20.87 0.93
C MET A 21 0.78 21.47 1.68
N GLY A 22 -0.34 21.70 0.98
CA GLY A 22 -1.58 22.20 1.57
C GLY A 22 -2.40 21.14 2.30
N GLY A 23 -2.09 19.86 2.09
CA GLY A 23 -2.79 18.75 2.73
C GLY A 23 -2.32 18.54 4.17
N VAL A 24 -3.25 18.56 5.12
CA VAL A 24 -2.98 18.23 6.52
C VAL A 24 -3.27 16.75 6.74
N VAL A 25 -2.35 16.06 7.38
CA VAL A 25 -2.49 14.68 7.82
C VAL A 25 -2.38 14.61 9.35
N GLU A 26 -3.12 13.70 9.93
CA GLU A 26 -3.02 13.35 11.34
C GLU A 26 -2.53 11.91 11.45
N ILE A 27 -1.42 11.71 12.17
CA ILE A 27 -0.79 10.40 12.32
C ILE A 27 -0.50 10.18 13.80
N THR A 28 -1.13 9.17 14.39
CA THR A 28 -0.89 8.77 15.77
C THR A 28 0.10 7.61 15.83
N PHE A 29 1.23 7.82 16.48
CA PHE A 29 2.21 6.79 16.78
C PHE A 29 1.78 6.00 18.01
N THR A 30 1.47 4.74 17.85
CA THR A 30 0.90 3.89 18.94
C THR A 30 1.90 3.52 20.01
N ASP A 31 3.18 3.50 19.68
CA ASP A 31 4.32 3.22 20.57
C ASP A 31 4.62 4.39 21.52
N THR A 32 4.74 5.60 20.98
CA THR A 32 5.02 6.82 21.75
C THR A 32 3.77 7.54 22.24
N LYS A 33 2.58 7.18 21.75
CA LYS A 33 1.30 7.86 21.98
C LYS A 33 1.32 9.34 21.56
N GLU A 34 2.21 9.70 20.66
CA GLU A 34 2.28 11.03 20.08
C GLU A 34 1.41 11.12 18.83
N THR A 35 0.75 12.25 18.63
CA THR A 35 0.02 12.55 17.40
C THR A 35 0.72 13.66 16.65
N PHE A 36 1.11 13.38 15.40
CA PHE A 36 1.61 14.37 14.45
C PHE A 36 0.42 14.92 13.66
N ILE A 37 0.28 16.23 13.62
CA ILE A 37 -0.69 16.95 12.78
C ILE A 37 0.10 17.94 11.93
N GLY A 38 0.07 17.79 10.61
CA GLY A 38 0.83 18.66 9.72
C GLY A 38 0.83 18.20 8.28
N SER A 39 1.61 18.87 7.44
CA SER A 39 1.81 18.50 6.05
C SER A 39 2.89 17.42 5.91
N LEU A 40 2.72 16.50 4.94
CA LEU A 40 3.73 15.52 4.58
C LEU A 40 5.00 16.16 4.01
N ILE A 41 4.85 17.26 3.28
CA ILE A 41 5.94 18.02 2.67
C ILE A 41 6.12 19.30 3.46
N HIS A 42 7.27 19.45 4.11
CA HIS A 42 7.61 20.64 4.87
C HIS A 42 7.81 21.85 3.94
N ASN A 43 8.67 21.69 2.95
CA ASN A 43 8.84 22.67 1.88
C ASN A 43 9.30 22.02 0.56
N ALA A 44 9.20 22.76 -0.53
CA ALA A 44 9.74 22.36 -1.82
C ALA A 44 10.30 23.59 -2.54
N TYR A 45 11.42 23.44 -3.22
CA TYR A 45 11.98 24.50 -4.07
C TYR A 45 12.52 23.88 -5.37
N ARG A 46 12.58 24.72 -6.41
CA ARG A 46 13.16 24.34 -7.69
C ARG A 46 14.58 24.88 -7.77
N GLU A 47 15.50 24.01 -8.08
CA GLU A 47 16.88 24.40 -8.34
C GLU A 47 17.03 24.89 -9.78
N GLU A 48 17.39 26.15 -9.96
CA GLU A 48 17.41 26.79 -11.28
C GLU A 48 18.46 26.20 -12.24
N THR A 49 19.60 25.72 -11.69
CA THR A 49 20.67 25.14 -12.49
C THR A 49 20.32 23.78 -13.06
N THR A 50 19.70 22.92 -12.28
CA THR A 50 19.36 21.54 -12.66
C THR A 50 17.93 21.40 -13.12
N GLN A 51 17.10 22.43 -12.89
CA GLN A 51 15.65 22.44 -13.14
C GLN A 51 14.90 21.31 -12.37
N ARG A 52 15.48 20.83 -11.25
CA ARG A 52 14.91 19.79 -10.41
C ARG A 52 14.20 20.37 -9.21
N TYR A 53 13.10 19.75 -8.80
CA TYR A 53 12.47 20.04 -7.53
C TYR A 53 13.19 19.28 -6.40
N VAL A 54 13.53 20.01 -5.35
CA VAL A 54 13.97 19.45 -4.07
C VAL A 54 12.78 19.49 -3.13
N ILE A 55 12.44 18.34 -2.56
CA ILE A 55 11.31 18.19 -1.64
C ILE A 55 11.88 17.86 -0.26
N VAL A 56 11.50 18.65 0.73
CA VAL A 56 11.90 18.47 2.12
C VAL A 56 10.71 17.93 2.90
N PHE A 57 10.85 16.72 3.44
CA PHE A 57 9.86 16.11 4.32
C PHE A 57 10.04 16.59 5.76
N ASP A 58 8.97 16.61 6.55
CA ASP A 58 9.07 16.85 7.98
C ASP A 58 9.90 15.73 8.63
N GLU A 59 10.80 16.11 9.56
CA GLU A 59 11.70 15.14 10.22
C GLU A 59 10.92 14.08 11.00
N LYS A 60 9.79 14.44 11.60
CA LYS A 60 8.92 13.51 12.32
C LYS A 60 8.36 12.40 11.44
N MET A 61 8.24 12.66 10.12
CA MET A 61 7.83 11.64 9.14
C MET A 61 8.82 10.48 9.04
N ARG A 62 10.09 10.67 9.43
CA ARG A 62 11.07 9.59 9.46
C ARG A 62 10.64 8.46 10.38
N LYS A 63 9.97 8.79 11.51
CA LYS A 63 9.44 7.80 12.46
C LYS A 63 8.49 6.77 11.81
N LEU A 64 7.79 7.13 10.73
CA LEU A 64 6.93 6.19 9.99
C LEU A 64 7.71 5.04 9.34
N TYR A 65 9.01 5.23 9.12
CA TYR A 65 9.89 4.23 8.50
C TYR A 65 10.68 3.41 9.52
N ASP A 66 10.73 3.85 10.79
CA ASP A 66 11.50 3.19 11.85
C ASP A 66 10.93 1.78 12.17
N ALA A 67 9.62 1.61 12.08
CA ALA A 67 8.94 0.33 12.24
C ALA A 67 9.05 -0.59 11.01
N GLY A 68 9.75 -0.14 9.97
CA GLY A 68 9.87 -0.83 8.69
C GLY A 68 8.97 -0.25 7.61
N TYR A 69 9.22 -0.66 6.38
CA TYR A 69 8.49 -0.20 5.21
C TYR A 69 8.29 -1.32 4.20
N THR A 70 7.30 -1.14 3.34
CA THR A 70 7.00 -2.09 2.27
C THR A 70 7.44 -1.53 0.94
N HIS A 71 8.29 -2.28 0.23
CA HIS A 71 8.63 -1.98 -1.15
C HIS A 71 7.45 -2.28 -2.07
N VAL A 72 7.07 -1.30 -2.86
CA VAL A 72 6.08 -1.43 -3.92
C VAL A 72 6.82 -1.44 -5.25
N ASP A 73 6.60 -2.45 -6.08
CA ASP A 73 7.18 -2.53 -7.42
C ASP A 73 6.61 -1.41 -8.30
N TRP A 74 7.47 -0.45 -8.63
CA TRP A 74 7.08 0.75 -9.37
C TRP A 74 6.73 0.45 -10.83
N GLU A 75 7.42 -0.50 -11.47
CA GLU A 75 7.14 -0.89 -12.85
C GLU A 75 5.76 -1.54 -12.97
N GLN A 76 5.42 -2.44 -12.05
CA GLN A 76 4.08 -3.02 -11.97
C GLN A 76 3.03 -1.94 -11.76
N ARG A 77 3.29 -0.99 -10.83
CA ARG A 77 2.38 0.12 -10.53
C ARG A 77 2.11 1.01 -11.74
N MET A 78 3.13 1.33 -12.53
CA MET A 78 2.99 2.13 -13.76
C MET A 78 2.15 1.42 -14.83
N LYS A 79 2.28 0.10 -14.96
CA LYS A 79 1.47 -0.71 -15.89
C LYS A 79 -0.02 -0.77 -15.52
N LEU A 80 -0.40 -0.45 -14.28
CA LEU A 80 -1.81 -0.37 -13.87
C LEU A 80 -2.53 0.88 -14.41
N LYS A 81 -1.80 1.83 -14.99
CA LYS A 81 -2.32 3.06 -15.65
C LYS A 81 -3.34 3.80 -14.76
N ASP A 82 -4.53 4.08 -15.29
CA ASP A 82 -5.56 4.90 -14.64
C ASP A 82 -6.49 4.10 -13.71
N ASN A 83 -6.20 2.83 -13.45
CA ASN A 83 -7.02 2.05 -12.54
C ASN A 83 -6.63 2.31 -11.08
N SER A 84 -7.29 3.29 -10.44
CA SER A 84 -7.05 3.69 -9.05
C SER A 84 -7.29 2.54 -8.06
N LEU A 85 -8.35 1.74 -8.27
CA LEU A 85 -8.62 0.57 -7.42
C LEU A 85 -7.51 -0.48 -7.52
N ALA A 86 -7.00 -0.75 -8.72
CA ALA A 86 -5.87 -1.66 -8.88
C ALA A 86 -4.59 -1.10 -8.22
N LYS A 87 -4.34 0.21 -8.32
CA LYS A 87 -3.21 0.86 -7.64
C LYS A 87 -3.33 0.80 -6.11
N PHE A 88 -4.55 0.98 -5.57
CA PHE A 88 -4.81 0.79 -4.14
C PHE A 88 -4.52 -0.66 -3.73
N LEU A 89 -5.11 -1.63 -4.41
CA LEU A 89 -4.92 -3.05 -4.10
C LEU A 89 -3.47 -3.51 -4.25
N HIS A 90 -2.71 -2.93 -5.20
CA HIS A 90 -1.29 -3.20 -5.38
C HIS A 90 -0.49 -2.85 -4.11
N GLY A 91 -0.70 -1.65 -3.55
CA GLY A 91 -0.09 -1.25 -2.28
C GLY A 91 -0.62 -2.09 -1.12
N PHE A 92 -1.94 -2.25 -1.02
CA PHE A 92 -2.61 -2.99 0.05
C PHE A 92 -2.08 -4.42 0.17
N TYR A 93 -2.06 -5.19 -0.91
CA TYR A 93 -1.54 -6.56 -0.87
C TYR A 93 -0.02 -6.61 -0.74
N ALA A 94 0.72 -5.58 -1.17
CA ALA A 94 2.16 -5.53 -0.95
C ALA A 94 2.53 -5.51 0.54
N THR A 95 1.71 -4.92 1.40
CA THR A 95 1.95 -4.86 2.86
C THR A 95 1.73 -6.19 3.58
N HIS A 96 1.08 -7.15 2.93
CA HIS A 96 0.74 -8.43 3.56
C HIS A 96 1.63 -9.56 3.06
N ALA A 97 2.43 -10.13 3.93
CA ALA A 97 3.24 -11.31 3.62
C ALA A 97 2.35 -12.51 3.24
N ALA A 98 1.27 -12.71 3.99
CA ALA A 98 0.20 -13.66 3.72
C ALA A 98 -1.13 -12.91 3.73
N PRO A 99 -1.72 -12.57 2.56
CA PRO A 99 -2.96 -11.82 2.50
C PRO A 99 -4.11 -12.54 3.19
N LEU A 100 -4.77 -11.83 4.11
CA LEU A 100 -6.02 -12.29 4.72
C LEU A 100 -7.16 -12.24 3.71
N ARG A 101 -8.20 -13.03 3.95
CA ARG A 101 -9.43 -12.99 3.18
C ARG A 101 -10.32 -11.87 3.72
N TYR A 102 -10.73 -10.96 2.83
CA TYR A 102 -11.65 -9.86 3.15
C TYR A 102 -12.94 -9.99 2.35
N LYS A 103 -14.06 -9.55 2.93
CA LYS A 103 -15.30 -9.40 2.18
C LYS A 103 -15.15 -8.31 1.13
N VAL A 104 -15.90 -8.42 0.03
CA VAL A 104 -15.94 -7.38 -1.02
C VAL A 104 -16.32 -6.02 -0.44
N GLU A 105 -17.27 -5.99 0.50
CA GLU A 105 -17.71 -4.77 1.18
C GLU A 105 -16.56 -4.12 1.97
N THR A 106 -15.81 -4.89 2.74
CA THR A 106 -14.64 -4.40 3.49
C THR A 106 -13.58 -3.81 2.56
N ILE A 107 -13.34 -4.44 1.41
CA ILE A 107 -12.38 -3.90 0.42
C ILE A 107 -12.93 -2.58 -0.17
N LYS A 108 -14.24 -2.46 -0.39
CA LYS A 108 -14.87 -1.23 -0.84
C LYS A 108 -14.62 -0.09 0.15
N GLU A 109 -14.87 -0.33 1.43
CA GLU A 109 -14.63 0.64 2.51
C GLU A 109 -13.16 1.05 2.61
N LEU A 110 -12.25 0.06 2.68
CA LEU A 110 -10.80 0.31 2.78
C LEU A 110 -10.24 1.07 1.56
N SER A 111 -10.82 0.86 0.38
CA SER A 111 -10.39 1.58 -0.83
C SER A 111 -10.94 2.99 -0.95
N GLY A 112 -11.83 3.42 -0.04
CA GLY A 112 -12.51 4.71 -0.13
C GLY A 112 -13.41 4.83 -1.36
N SER A 113 -13.91 3.72 -1.92
CA SER A 113 -14.71 3.73 -3.14
C SER A 113 -16.09 4.36 -2.89
N THR A 114 -16.42 5.34 -3.71
CA THR A 114 -17.72 6.03 -3.70
C THR A 114 -18.79 5.30 -4.53
N THR A 115 -18.49 4.13 -5.10
CA THR A 115 -19.45 3.33 -5.88
C THR A 115 -20.63 2.93 -4.99
N GLU A 116 -21.83 3.35 -5.32
CA GLU A 116 -23.01 3.10 -4.49
C GLU A 116 -23.34 1.60 -4.37
N ARG A 117 -23.45 0.92 -5.51
CA ARG A 117 -23.89 -0.48 -5.56
C ARG A 117 -22.72 -1.44 -5.37
N LEU A 118 -22.83 -2.36 -4.41
CA LEU A 118 -21.83 -3.39 -4.18
C LEU A 118 -21.61 -4.31 -5.41
N THR A 119 -22.66 -4.52 -6.20
CA THR A 119 -22.60 -5.29 -7.46
C THR A 119 -21.67 -4.66 -8.48
N ASP A 120 -21.69 -3.33 -8.60
CA ASP A 120 -20.83 -2.60 -9.54
C ASP A 120 -19.40 -2.50 -9.03
N PHE A 121 -19.24 -2.29 -7.71
CA PHE A 121 -17.93 -2.41 -7.08
C PHE A 121 -17.31 -3.80 -7.28
N ARG A 122 -18.09 -4.88 -7.15
CA ARG A 122 -17.61 -6.26 -7.38
C ARG A 122 -17.13 -6.47 -8.82
N LYS A 123 -17.78 -5.86 -9.81
CA LYS A 123 -17.29 -5.88 -11.20
C LYS A 123 -15.95 -5.15 -11.33
N ALA A 124 -15.86 -3.93 -10.79
CA ALA A 124 -14.64 -3.15 -10.79
C ALA A 124 -13.49 -3.87 -10.05
N LEU A 125 -13.79 -4.52 -8.93
CA LEU A 125 -12.83 -5.30 -8.15
C LEU A 125 -12.27 -6.49 -8.95
N ARG A 126 -13.12 -7.23 -9.68
CA ARG A 126 -12.65 -8.32 -10.56
C ARG A 126 -11.71 -7.81 -11.64
N ILE A 127 -12.02 -6.67 -12.26
CA ILE A 127 -11.17 -6.04 -13.27
C ILE A 127 -9.83 -5.62 -12.65
N ALA A 128 -9.86 -5.04 -11.45
CA ALA A 128 -8.67 -4.62 -10.75
C ALA A 128 -7.77 -5.80 -10.35
N LEU A 129 -8.35 -6.88 -9.83
CA LEU A 129 -7.63 -8.10 -9.46
C LEU A 129 -7.03 -8.80 -10.69
N GLU A 130 -7.74 -8.82 -11.82
CA GLU A 130 -7.18 -9.38 -13.06
C GLU A 130 -6.01 -8.54 -13.59
N LYS A 131 -6.09 -7.20 -13.50
CA LYS A 131 -4.95 -6.34 -13.82
C LYS A 131 -3.74 -6.60 -12.92
N LEU A 132 -3.95 -6.79 -11.62
CA LEU A 132 -2.87 -7.14 -10.69
C LEU A 132 -2.21 -8.47 -11.05
N LYS A 133 -2.99 -9.47 -11.43
CA LYS A 133 -2.50 -10.75 -11.93
C LYS A 133 -1.71 -10.56 -13.23
N GLY A 134 -2.24 -9.76 -14.16
CA GLY A 134 -1.58 -9.47 -15.44
C GLY A 134 -0.22 -8.78 -15.30
N VAL A 135 -0.02 -7.95 -14.28
CA VAL A 135 1.29 -7.32 -14.00
C VAL A 135 2.18 -8.17 -13.09
N GLY A 136 1.74 -9.34 -12.64
CA GLY A 136 2.51 -10.24 -11.78
C GLY A 136 2.54 -9.83 -10.30
N ALA A 137 1.72 -8.87 -9.87
CA ALA A 137 1.64 -8.47 -8.47
C ALA A 137 1.01 -9.53 -7.57
N ILE A 138 0.08 -10.29 -8.14
CA ILE A 138 -0.55 -11.46 -7.50
C ILE A 138 -0.48 -12.67 -8.45
N THR A 139 -0.51 -13.86 -7.89
CA THR A 139 -0.46 -15.12 -8.66
C THR A 139 -1.85 -15.65 -8.99
N SER A 140 -2.79 -15.51 -8.07
CA SER A 140 -4.19 -15.91 -8.26
C SER A 140 -5.11 -15.15 -7.33
N TRP A 141 -6.39 -15.14 -7.71
CA TRP A 141 -7.45 -14.57 -6.90
C TRP A 141 -8.77 -15.33 -7.11
N ALA A 142 -9.67 -15.26 -6.15
CA ALA A 142 -11.03 -15.77 -6.23
C ALA A 142 -11.96 -14.94 -5.35
N ILE A 143 -13.21 -14.82 -5.74
CA ILE A 143 -14.30 -14.28 -4.92
C ILE A 143 -15.31 -15.39 -4.74
N ASP A 144 -15.50 -15.82 -3.50
CA ASP A 144 -16.48 -16.85 -3.15
C ASP A 144 -17.90 -16.31 -3.34
N PRO A 145 -18.76 -16.96 -4.15
CA PRO A 145 -20.10 -16.44 -4.46
C PRO A 145 -21.07 -16.52 -3.28
N LYS A 146 -20.80 -17.34 -2.26
CA LYS A 146 -21.67 -17.50 -1.08
C LYS A 146 -21.29 -16.57 0.06
N SER A 147 -20.01 -16.54 0.38
CA SER A 147 -19.48 -15.77 1.52
C SER A 147 -19.02 -14.37 1.12
N ASP A 148 -18.92 -14.06 -0.17
CA ASP A 148 -18.36 -12.83 -0.73
C ASP A 148 -16.92 -12.53 -0.29
N LEU A 149 -16.18 -13.57 0.12
CA LEU A 149 -14.80 -13.48 0.53
C LEU A 149 -13.86 -13.46 -0.66
N VAL A 150 -12.97 -12.48 -0.66
CA VAL A 150 -11.90 -12.32 -1.65
C VAL A 150 -10.65 -13.02 -1.14
N THR A 151 -10.19 -14.00 -1.88
CA THR A 151 -8.94 -14.71 -1.62
C THR A 151 -7.91 -14.27 -2.65
N VAL A 152 -6.74 -13.85 -2.20
CA VAL A 152 -5.63 -13.45 -3.06
C VAL A 152 -4.39 -14.24 -2.66
N ARG A 153 -3.65 -14.73 -3.65
CA ARG A 153 -2.33 -15.35 -3.46
C ARG A 153 -1.27 -14.51 -4.17
N ARG A 154 -0.16 -14.30 -3.50
CA ARG A 154 0.99 -13.61 -4.06
C ARG A 154 2.29 -14.28 -3.61
N LYS A 155 3.36 -14.03 -4.34
CA LYS A 155 4.71 -14.40 -3.91
C LYS A 155 5.20 -13.28 -2.99
N GLY A 156 5.45 -13.59 -1.73
CA GLY A 156 6.06 -12.64 -0.79
C GLY A 156 7.46 -12.23 -1.23
N SER A 157 7.91 -11.04 -0.82
CA SER A 157 9.33 -10.66 -0.96
C SER A 157 10.22 -11.59 -0.12
N VAL A 158 11.52 -11.60 -0.40
CA VAL A 158 12.48 -12.42 0.36
C VAL A 158 12.43 -12.09 1.86
N SER A 159 12.30 -10.80 2.20
CA SER A 159 12.16 -10.36 3.60
C SER A 159 10.85 -10.83 4.24
N GLN A 160 9.75 -10.80 3.49
CA GLN A 160 8.46 -11.30 3.95
C GLN A 160 8.46 -12.83 4.15
N GLN A 161 9.13 -13.56 3.26
CA GLN A 161 9.28 -15.02 3.40
C GLN A 161 10.07 -15.37 4.66
N ARG A 162 11.22 -14.71 4.89
CA ARG A 162 12.02 -14.89 6.12
C ARG A 162 11.21 -14.56 7.38
N HIS A 163 10.40 -13.51 7.35
CA HIS A 163 9.54 -13.15 8.48
C HIS A 163 8.47 -14.21 8.77
N LEU A 164 7.89 -14.83 7.74
CA LEU A 164 6.92 -15.92 7.90
C LEU A 164 7.59 -17.17 8.45
N GLU A 165 8.79 -17.53 7.95
CA GLU A 165 9.59 -18.64 8.44
C GLU A 165 9.93 -18.46 9.93
N SER A 166 10.45 -17.29 10.31
CA SER A 166 10.76 -16.96 11.71
C SER A 166 9.54 -17.05 12.64
N LYS A 167 8.36 -16.59 12.16
CA LYS A 167 7.11 -16.75 12.93
C LYS A 167 6.66 -18.22 13.07
N GLN A 168 6.87 -19.03 12.06
CA GLN A 168 6.54 -20.47 12.12
C GLN A 168 7.46 -21.20 13.10
N GLU A 169 8.76 -20.91 13.07
CA GLU A 169 9.75 -21.46 14.01
C GLU A 169 9.44 -21.05 15.45
N ALA A 170 9.12 -19.77 15.69
CA ALA A 170 8.75 -19.29 17.02
C ALA A 170 7.47 -19.96 17.54
N LYS A 171 6.48 -20.20 16.67
CA LYS A 171 5.24 -20.89 17.04
C LYS A 171 5.49 -22.36 17.36
N ALA A 172 6.27 -23.05 16.54
CA ALA A 172 6.64 -24.44 16.77
C ALA A 172 7.43 -24.62 18.09
N SER A 173 8.35 -23.68 18.39
CA SER A 173 9.11 -23.67 19.63
C SER A 173 8.22 -23.45 20.87
N ALA A 174 7.22 -22.57 20.77
CA ALA A 174 6.26 -22.31 21.83
C ALA A 174 5.35 -23.53 22.10
N GLU A 175 4.85 -24.19 21.06
CA GLU A 175 4.04 -25.42 21.18
C GLU A 175 4.84 -26.57 21.78
N PHE A 176 6.14 -26.64 21.49
CA PHE A 176 7.03 -27.66 22.09
C PHE A 176 7.32 -27.43 23.59
N ALA A 177 7.40 -26.14 23.97
CA ALA A 177 7.59 -25.75 25.38
C ALA A 177 6.34 -26.02 26.23
N ASP A 178 5.15 -25.72 25.70
CA ASP A 178 3.86 -25.94 26.38
C ASP A 178 3.57 -27.43 26.60
N ASN A 179 3.90 -28.29 25.65
CA ASN A 179 3.77 -29.76 25.74
C ASN A 179 4.72 -30.39 26.78
N ARG A 180 5.80 -29.69 27.16
CA ARG A 180 6.76 -30.16 28.18
C ARG A 180 6.39 -29.77 29.62
N SER A 181 5.59 -28.73 29.77
CA SER A 181 5.15 -28.24 31.09
C SER A 181 3.84 -28.89 31.57
N GLY A 182 3.19 -29.71 30.75
CA GLY A 182 1.94 -30.40 31.06
C GLY A 182 2.09 -31.88 31.49
N THR A 183 3.32 -32.34 31.77
CA THR A 183 3.61 -33.67 32.32
C THR A 183 4.23 -33.54 33.70
#